data_f5f500820fb6d821778e41524768129c
#
_entry.id   f5f500820fb6d821778e41524768129c
#
_cell.length_a   1.000
_cell.length_b   1.000
_cell.length_c   1.000
_cell.angle_alpha   90.00
_cell.angle_beta   90.00
_cell.angle_gamma   90.00
#
_symmetry.space_group_name_H-M   'P 1'
#
loop_
_entity.id
_entity.type
_entity.pdbx_description
1 polymer ?
#
loop_
_entity_poly.entity_id
_entity_poly.type
_entity_poly.pdbx_seq_one_letter_code
_entity_poly.pdbx_strand_id
1 'polypeptide(L)'
;MFENLSERLERSFKILKGEGRITEINVAETLKDVRRALLDADVNYKVAKTFTDTVKQKALGQNVLTAVKPGQLMVKIVHDELAALMGGEAVGLNLAGRPAIILMSGLQGSGKTTFSGKLANMLKNKQHKKPLLVACDVYRPAAIEQLKVVAAQVGVPVYSEDGNKDVLEIAANAIREAKAKGNDVVIIDTAGRLAVDEQMMDEIERLKQAVKPDETLFVVDSMTGQDAVNTAKEFNDRLDFDGVVLTKLDGDTRGGAALSIRTVVTKPIKFIGTGEKPEAIDVFHPARMADRILGMGDIVSFVERAQEQYDEEEARRLQKKIQKNKFDFNDFLGQIQQIKKMGNIKDLASMIPGVGKAIKDVDIDDDAFKSIEAIILSMTPKERSNPEVLNTSRRMRIAKGSGTDIQEVNRMIKQFDQMRKMMKMVAGGGMRNMAGAMRGMRGAPRRR
;
A
#
# COMPACT_ATOMS: atom_id res chain seq x y z
N MET A 1 -5.62 3.90 5.81
CA MET A 1 -6.52 3.18 4.87
C MET A 1 -7.61 2.47 5.67
N PHE A 2 -8.88 2.70 5.41
CA PHE A 2 -10.06 2.07 6.06
C PHE A 2 -10.17 2.20 7.60
N GLU A 3 -9.40 3.06 8.25
CA GLU A 3 -9.32 3.08 9.71
C GLU A 3 -10.67 3.33 10.40
N ASN A 4 -11.42 4.32 9.92
CA ASN A 4 -12.77 4.63 10.43
C ASN A 4 -13.74 3.45 10.26
N LEU A 5 -13.72 2.83 9.08
CA LEU A 5 -14.56 1.65 8.80
C LEU A 5 -14.15 0.46 9.67
N SER A 6 -12.85 0.19 9.77
CA SER A 6 -12.31 -0.91 10.58
C SER A 6 -12.65 -0.75 12.06
N GLU A 7 -12.50 0.45 12.63
CA GLU A 7 -12.83 0.71 14.04
C GLU A 7 -14.31 0.49 14.34
N ARG A 8 -15.19 0.95 13.44
CA ARG A 8 -16.64 0.77 13.61
C ARG A 8 -17.05 -0.69 13.49
N LEU A 9 -16.53 -1.39 12.48
CA LEU A 9 -16.80 -2.82 12.30
C LEU A 9 -16.27 -3.63 13.49
N GLU A 10 -15.08 -3.33 13.96
CA GLU A 10 -14.50 -4.01 15.13
C GLU A 10 -15.34 -3.81 16.39
N ARG A 11 -15.87 -2.59 16.63
CA ARG A 11 -16.79 -2.32 17.75
C ARG A 11 -18.06 -3.16 17.63
N SER A 12 -18.68 -3.19 16.45
CA SER A 12 -19.90 -3.98 16.21
C SER A 12 -19.68 -5.48 16.44
N PHE A 13 -18.52 -6.01 16.02
CA PHE A 13 -18.19 -7.43 16.22
C PHE A 13 -17.68 -7.75 17.63
N LYS A 14 -17.17 -6.79 18.38
CA LYS A 14 -16.71 -6.99 19.76
C LYS A 14 -17.87 -7.40 20.67
N ILE A 15 -19.04 -6.85 20.44
CA ILE A 15 -20.28 -7.23 21.16
C ILE A 15 -20.60 -8.70 20.90
N LEU A 16 -20.58 -9.13 19.63
CA LEU A 16 -20.85 -10.53 19.27
C LEU A 16 -19.76 -11.52 19.75
N LYS A 17 -18.49 -11.10 19.82
CA LYS A 17 -17.39 -11.95 20.30
C LYS A 17 -17.49 -12.25 21.80
N GLY A 18 -18.12 -11.37 22.58
CA GLY A 18 -18.27 -11.51 24.03
C GLY A 18 -19.50 -12.29 24.48
N GLU A 19 -20.47 -12.54 23.59
CA GLU A 19 -21.70 -13.24 23.92
C GLU A 19 -21.57 -14.76 23.70
N GLY A 20 -21.86 -15.54 24.74
CA GLY A 20 -21.86 -17.01 24.66
C GLY A 20 -22.99 -17.60 23.82
N ARG A 21 -24.02 -16.80 23.50
CA ARG A 21 -25.10 -17.15 22.59
C ARG A 21 -25.44 -15.95 21.70
N ILE A 22 -25.53 -16.18 20.40
CA ILE A 22 -25.99 -15.20 19.43
C ILE A 22 -27.45 -15.49 19.11
N THR A 23 -28.29 -14.46 19.12
CA THR A 23 -29.70 -14.52 18.73
C THR A 23 -29.92 -13.86 17.38
N GLU A 24 -31.02 -14.13 16.70
CA GLU A 24 -31.41 -13.43 15.46
C GLU A 24 -31.48 -11.91 15.67
N ILE A 25 -31.88 -11.46 16.86
CA ILE A 25 -31.98 -10.04 17.22
C ILE A 25 -30.58 -9.43 17.24
N ASN A 26 -29.62 -10.08 17.92
CA ASN A 26 -28.23 -9.60 18.00
C ASN A 26 -27.57 -9.54 16.62
N VAL A 27 -27.82 -10.54 15.75
CA VAL A 27 -27.37 -10.53 14.36
C VAL A 27 -27.95 -9.34 13.60
N ALA A 28 -29.26 -9.12 13.73
CA ALA A 28 -29.93 -8.02 13.03
C ALA A 28 -29.42 -6.64 13.48
N GLU A 29 -29.22 -6.45 14.79
CA GLU A 29 -28.66 -5.21 15.34
C GLU A 29 -27.23 -4.97 14.86
N THR A 30 -26.38 -6.00 14.95
CA THR A 30 -24.99 -5.89 14.46
C THR A 30 -24.94 -5.57 12.97
N LEU A 31 -25.77 -6.21 12.15
CA LEU A 31 -25.80 -5.92 10.71
C LEU A 31 -26.36 -4.53 10.39
N LYS A 32 -27.22 -3.98 11.24
CA LYS A 32 -27.66 -2.58 11.14
C LYS A 32 -26.48 -1.62 11.38
N ASP A 33 -25.66 -1.90 12.39
CA ASP A 33 -24.45 -1.11 12.68
C ASP A 33 -23.39 -1.26 11.57
N VAL A 34 -23.21 -2.48 11.06
CA VAL A 34 -22.34 -2.75 9.90
C VAL A 34 -22.80 -1.94 8.68
N ARG A 35 -24.12 -1.95 8.38
CA ARG A 35 -24.67 -1.16 7.28
C ARG A 35 -24.41 0.34 7.46
N ARG A 36 -24.61 0.84 8.68
CA ARG A 36 -24.31 2.25 8.99
C ARG A 36 -22.83 2.56 8.80
N ALA A 37 -21.93 1.69 9.28
CA ALA A 37 -20.49 1.85 9.09
C ALA A 37 -20.08 1.89 7.61
N LEU A 38 -20.68 1.05 6.77
CA LEU A 38 -20.47 1.06 5.33
C LEU A 38 -20.96 2.35 4.67
N LEU A 39 -22.14 2.85 5.05
CA LEU A 39 -22.68 4.12 4.54
C LEU A 39 -21.82 5.32 4.95
N ASP A 40 -21.36 5.35 6.20
CA ASP A 40 -20.46 6.39 6.70
C ASP A 40 -19.07 6.35 6.04
N ALA A 41 -18.71 5.19 5.47
CA ALA A 41 -17.52 5.01 4.63
C ALA A 41 -17.77 5.31 3.14
N ASP A 42 -18.88 5.97 2.79
CA ASP A 42 -19.28 6.31 1.41
C ASP A 42 -19.54 5.09 0.50
N VAL A 43 -19.92 3.94 1.06
CA VAL A 43 -20.37 2.79 0.26
C VAL A 43 -21.78 3.09 -0.28
N ASN A 44 -22.00 2.76 -1.55
CA ASN A 44 -23.30 2.91 -2.18
C ASN A 44 -24.40 2.18 -1.37
N TYR A 45 -25.54 2.85 -1.15
CA TYR A 45 -26.65 2.31 -0.33
C TYR A 45 -27.13 0.93 -0.79
N LYS A 46 -27.31 0.74 -2.11
CA LYS A 46 -27.77 -0.55 -2.65
C LYS A 46 -26.73 -1.66 -2.36
N VAL A 47 -25.45 -1.34 -2.51
CA VAL A 47 -24.34 -2.27 -2.23
C VAL A 47 -24.32 -2.63 -0.75
N ALA A 48 -24.36 -1.64 0.15
CA ALA A 48 -24.39 -1.87 1.60
C ALA A 48 -25.60 -2.68 2.06
N LYS A 49 -26.79 -2.41 1.47
CA LYS A 49 -28.02 -3.17 1.75
C LYS A 49 -27.89 -4.62 1.30
N THR A 50 -27.55 -4.85 0.03
CA THR A 50 -27.42 -6.21 -0.53
C THR A 50 -26.39 -7.01 0.28
N PHE A 51 -25.24 -6.42 0.58
CA PHE A 51 -24.20 -7.02 1.41
C PHE A 51 -24.74 -7.50 2.76
N THR A 52 -25.38 -6.62 3.52
CA THR A 52 -25.91 -6.98 4.86
C THR A 52 -27.04 -7.99 4.79
N ASP A 53 -27.88 -7.95 3.77
CA ASP A 53 -28.95 -8.91 3.56
C ASP A 53 -28.39 -10.31 3.21
N THR A 54 -27.35 -10.38 2.37
CA THR A 54 -26.64 -11.63 2.05
C THR A 54 -25.94 -12.22 3.27
N VAL A 55 -25.23 -11.40 4.06
CA VAL A 55 -24.59 -11.84 5.31
C VAL A 55 -25.64 -12.39 6.28
N LYS A 56 -26.81 -11.74 6.41
CA LYS A 56 -27.91 -12.22 7.25
C LYS A 56 -28.39 -13.60 6.82
N GLN A 57 -28.63 -13.79 5.52
CA GLN A 57 -29.09 -15.07 4.98
C GLN A 57 -28.06 -16.18 5.23
N LYS A 58 -26.76 -15.92 4.98
CA LYS A 58 -25.70 -16.90 5.23
C LYS A 58 -25.53 -17.21 6.71
N ALA A 59 -25.62 -16.22 7.58
CA ALA A 59 -25.54 -16.43 9.02
C ALA A 59 -26.67 -17.34 9.54
N LEU A 60 -27.89 -17.13 9.08
CA LEU A 60 -29.04 -17.98 9.45
C LEU A 60 -28.91 -19.38 8.84
N GLY A 61 -28.50 -19.50 7.57
CA GLY A 61 -28.35 -20.78 6.87
C GLY A 61 -27.20 -21.67 7.39
N GLN A 62 -26.16 -21.08 7.97
CA GLN A 62 -25.01 -21.83 8.52
C GLN A 62 -25.15 -22.17 10.01
N ASN A 63 -26.33 -22.02 10.59
CA ASN A 63 -26.57 -22.29 12.01
C ASN A 63 -25.62 -21.59 12.96
N VAL A 64 -25.29 -20.31 12.67
CA VAL A 64 -24.41 -19.49 13.52
C VAL A 64 -24.90 -19.46 14.96
N LEU A 65 -26.22 -19.50 15.15
CA LEU A 65 -26.87 -19.49 16.46
C LEU A 65 -26.52 -20.70 17.33
N THR A 66 -26.19 -21.83 16.71
CA THR A 66 -25.84 -23.09 17.40
C THR A 66 -24.36 -23.42 17.39
N ALA A 67 -23.54 -22.58 16.75
CA ALA A 67 -22.10 -22.78 16.65
C ALA A 67 -21.41 -22.62 18.01
N VAL A 68 -20.33 -23.39 18.24
CA VAL A 68 -19.51 -23.33 19.48
C VAL A 68 -18.85 -21.95 19.64
N LYS A 69 -18.53 -21.29 18.51
CA LYS A 69 -17.94 -19.94 18.48
C LYS A 69 -18.68 -19.05 17.48
N PRO A 70 -19.91 -18.67 17.77
CA PRO A 70 -20.79 -18.01 16.80
C PRO A 70 -20.23 -16.65 16.33
N GLY A 71 -19.60 -15.87 17.22
CA GLY A 71 -18.98 -14.60 16.86
C GLY A 71 -17.82 -14.74 15.87
N GLN A 72 -17.02 -15.82 15.95
CA GLN A 72 -15.94 -16.07 15.00
C GLN A 72 -16.49 -16.49 13.63
N LEU A 73 -17.53 -17.32 13.60
CA LEU A 73 -18.18 -17.72 12.36
C LEU A 73 -18.83 -16.52 11.67
N MET A 74 -19.45 -15.62 12.42
CA MET A 74 -20.01 -14.38 11.87
C MET A 74 -18.96 -13.49 11.24
N VAL A 75 -17.80 -13.30 11.91
CA VAL A 75 -16.67 -12.54 11.34
C VAL A 75 -16.16 -13.18 10.05
N LYS A 76 -16.08 -14.52 10.01
CA LYS A 76 -15.69 -15.25 8.79
C LYS A 76 -16.68 -15.01 7.65
N ILE A 77 -17.99 -15.09 7.90
CA ILE A 77 -19.03 -14.85 6.89
C ILE A 77 -18.88 -13.41 6.33
N VAL A 78 -18.68 -12.42 7.20
CA VAL A 78 -18.50 -11.02 6.78
C VAL A 78 -17.22 -10.85 5.98
N HIS A 79 -16.11 -11.48 6.39
CA HIS A 79 -14.86 -11.48 5.64
C HIS A 79 -15.04 -12.04 4.22
N ASP A 80 -15.64 -13.23 4.12
CA ASP A 80 -15.83 -13.91 2.84
C ASP A 80 -16.75 -13.09 1.91
N GLU A 81 -17.80 -12.44 2.47
CA GLU A 81 -18.67 -11.56 1.71
C GLU A 81 -18.00 -10.26 1.28
N LEU A 82 -17.14 -9.65 2.13
CA LEU A 82 -16.33 -8.49 1.74
C LEU A 82 -15.38 -8.85 0.61
N ALA A 83 -14.70 -9.99 0.72
CA ALA A 83 -13.81 -10.46 -0.34
C ALA A 83 -14.57 -10.72 -1.65
N ALA A 84 -15.72 -11.38 -1.58
CA ALA A 84 -16.59 -11.64 -2.75
C ALA A 84 -17.10 -10.34 -3.40
N LEU A 85 -17.52 -9.35 -2.58
CA LEU A 85 -17.97 -8.04 -3.03
C LEU A 85 -16.87 -7.30 -3.83
N MET A 86 -15.62 -7.48 -3.43
CA MET A 86 -14.45 -6.89 -4.09
C MET A 86 -13.91 -7.72 -5.27
N GLY A 87 -14.53 -8.87 -5.59
CA GLY A 87 -14.19 -9.68 -6.76
C GLY A 87 -13.65 -11.08 -6.46
N GLY A 88 -13.47 -11.45 -5.17
CA GLY A 88 -13.04 -12.77 -4.73
C GLY A 88 -11.55 -13.02 -4.90
N GLU A 89 -11.04 -12.98 -6.11
CA GLU A 89 -9.64 -13.27 -6.44
C GLU A 89 -8.93 -12.06 -7.08
N ALA A 90 -7.60 -12.05 -6.97
CA ALA A 90 -6.78 -11.06 -7.64
C ALA A 90 -6.72 -11.33 -9.14
N VAL A 91 -6.83 -10.29 -9.95
CA VAL A 91 -6.77 -10.37 -11.41
C VAL A 91 -5.54 -9.64 -11.92
N GLY A 92 -4.65 -10.34 -12.61
CA GLY A 92 -3.43 -9.80 -13.21
C GLY A 92 -3.69 -9.01 -14.50
N LEU A 93 -2.60 -8.47 -15.07
CA LEU A 93 -2.61 -7.83 -16.39
C LEU A 93 -2.63 -8.88 -17.51
N ASN A 94 -3.30 -8.54 -18.59
CA ASN A 94 -3.13 -9.24 -19.86
C ASN A 94 -1.90 -8.67 -20.62
N LEU A 95 -0.84 -9.43 -20.67
CA LEU A 95 0.43 -9.06 -21.34
C LEU A 95 0.75 -10.03 -22.51
N ALA A 96 -0.27 -10.49 -23.22
CA ALA A 96 -0.11 -11.44 -24.31
C ALA A 96 0.47 -10.82 -25.59
N GLY A 97 0.27 -9.53 -25.82
CA GLY A 97 0.79 -8.79 -26.99
C GLY A 97 2.31 -8.69 -27.02
N ARG A 98 2.87 -8.40 -28.23
CA ARG A 98 4.32 -8.19 -28.42
C ARG A 98 4.58 -6.97 -29.31
N PRO A 99 4.80 -5.79 -28.75
CA PRO A 99 4.68 -5.48 -27.33
C PRO A 99 3.23 -5.56 -26.85
N ALA A 100 3.01 -5.87 -25.56
CA ALA A 100 1.71 -5.72 -24.93
C ALA A 100 1.39 -4.23 -24.75
N ILE A 101 0.18 -3.82 -25.11
CA ILE A 101 -0.24 -2.40 -25.08
C ILE A 101 -1.18 -2.19 -23.92
N ILE A 102 -0.82 -1.27 -23.01
CA ILE A 102 -1.64 -0.86 -21.88
C ILE A 102 -2.07 0.59 -22.12
N LEU A 103 -3.39 0.84 -22.16
CA LEU A 103 -3.98 2.15 -22.28
C LEU A 103 -4.45 2.65 -20.92
N MET A 104 -3.95 3.80 -20.49
CA MET A 104 -4.35 4.45 -19.25
C MET A 104 -5.48 5.43 -19.50
N SER A 105 -6.58 5.36 -18.77
CA SER A 105 -7.73 6.26 -18.88
C SER A 105 -8.16 6.79 -17.51
N GLY A 106 -8.88 7.90 -17.47
CA GLY A 106 -9.40 8.52 -16.24
C GLY A 106 -9.32 10.04 -16.23
N LEU A 107 -9.90 10.68 -15.22
CA LEU A 107 -9.94 12.12 -15.08
C LEU A 107 -8.58 12.76 -14.77
N GLN A 108 -8.50 14.07 -14.92
CA GLN A 108 -7.33 14.86 -14.50
C GLN A 108 -7.15 14.73 -12.98
N GLY A 109 -5.90 14.59 -12.53
CA GLY A 109 -5.59 14.46 -11.11
C GLY A 109 -5.86 13.07 -10.50
N SER A 110 -6.40 12.11 -11.28
CA SER A 110 -6.59 10.74 -10.82
C SER A 110 -5.29 9.96 -10.62
N GLY A 111 -4.15 10.50 -11.05
CA GLY A 111 -2.83 9.88 -10.85
C GLY A 111 -2.35 9.00 -11.99
N LYS A 112 -2.93 9.09 -13.22
CA LYS A 112 -2.53 8.30 -14.40
C LYS A 112 -1.03 8.32 -14.65
N THR A 113 -0.45 9.50 -14.84
CA THR A 113 0.96 9.70 -15.16
C THR A 113 1.89 9.10 -14.09
N THR A 114 1.59 9.38 -12.82
CA THR A 114 2.35 8.80 -11.70
C THR A 114 2.19 7.29 -11.66
N PHE A 115 0.99 6.78 -11.88
CA PHE A 115 0.73 5.34 -11.88
C PHE A 115 1.37 4.64 -13.09
N SER A 116 1.41 5.26 -14.25
CA SER A 116 2.13 4.76 -15.44
C SER A 116 3.60 4.49 -15.12
N GLY A 117 4.25 5.41 -14.42
CA GLY A 117 5.64 5.21 -13.97
C GLY A 117 5.79 4.10 -12.91
N LYS A 118 4.88 4.03 -11.94
CA LYS A 118 4.88 2.94 -10.94
C LYS A 118 4.68 1.57 -11.57
N LEU A 119 3.74 1.49 -12.53
CA LEU A 119 3.47 0.26 -13.26
C LEU A 119 4.70 -0.15 -14.10
N ALA A 120 5.34 0.79 -14.79
CA ALA A 120 6.56 0.54 -15.53
C ALA A 120 7.70 0.06 -14.61
N ASN A 121 7.87 0.68 -13.43
CA ASN A 121 8.83 0.26 -12.42
C ASN A 121 8.58 -1.19 -11.95
N MET A 122 7.33 -1.52 -11.63
CA MET A 122 6.93 -2.86 -11.21
C MET A 122 7.20 -3.89 -12.32
N LEU A 123 6.78 -3.61 -13.55
CA LEU A 123 6.99 -4.51 -14.70
C LEU A 123 8.48 -4.75 -14.98
N LYS A 124 9.30 -3.69 -14.88
CA LYS A 124 10.74 -3.78 -15.07
C LYS A 124 11.41 -4.61 -13.98
N ASN A 125 11.15 -4.28 -12.70
CA ASN A 125 11.90 -4.84 -11.57
C ASN A 125 11.38 -6.19 -11.11
N LYS A 126 10.03 -6.41 -11.11
CA LYS A 126 9.43 -7.66 -10.63
C LYS A 126 9.16 -8.67 -11.74
N GLN A 127 8.90 -8.21 -12.96
CA GLN A 127 8.57 -9.10 -14.09
C GLN A 127 9.64 -9.12 -15.19
N HIS A 128 10.75 -8.39 -14.99
CA HIS A 128 11.88 -8.32 -15.93
C HIS A 128 11.48 -7.93 -17.36
N LYS A 129 10.42 -7.10 -17.49
CA LYS A 129 9.95 -6.57 -18.76
C LYS A 129 10.71 -5.32 -19.17
N LYS A 130 10.66 -4.96 -20.44
CA LYS A 130 11.23 -3.75 -21.02
C LYS A 130 10.10 -2.77 -21.41
N PRO A 131 9.53 -2.00 -20.45
CA PRO A 131 8.44 -1.09 -20.75
C PRO A 131 8.93 0.15 -21.50
N LEU A 132 8.03 0.72 -22.33
CA LEU A 132 8.13 2.04 -22.95
C LEU A 132 6.92 2.85 -22.49
N LEU A 133 7.14 4.06 -21.95
CA LEU A 133 6.10 5.00 -21.65
C LEU A 133 5.84 5.89 -22.87
N VAL A 134 4.57 6.22 -23.13
CA VAL A 134 4.17 7.06 -24.27
C VAL A 134 3.37 8.26 -23.79
N ALA A 135 3.82 9.45 -24.15
CA ALA A 135 3.18 10.72 -23.75
C ALA A 135 2.08 11.11 -24.74
N CYS A 136 0.83 10.78 -24.42
CA CYS A 136 -0.36 11.17 -25.19
C CYS A 136 -1.21 12.27 -24.49
N ASP A 137 -0.75 12.89 -23.40
CA ASP A 137 -1.33 14.13 -22.85
C ASP A 137 -0.69 15.34 -23.54
N VAL A 138 -1.02 15.54 -24.80
CA VAL A 138 -0.43 16.58 -25.68
C VAL A 138 -0.99 17.98 -25.45
N TYR A 139 -2.08 18.09 -24.69
CA TYR A 139 -2.73 19.37 -24.40
C TYR A 139 -2.06 20.14 -23.26
N ARG A 140 -1.24 19.45 -22.46
CA ARG A 140 -0.53 20.03 -21.33
C ARG A 140 0.97 19.74 -21.43
N PRO A 141 1.78 20.71 -21.89
CA PRO A 141 3.24 20.52 -22.01
C PRO A 141 3.88 20.04 -20.69
N ALA A 142 3.38 20.54 -19.56
CA ALA A 142 3.84 20.11 -18.25
C ALA A 142 3.58 18.61 -17.96
N ALA A 143 2.56 18.00 -18.57
CA ALA A 143 2.29 16.57 -18.38
C ALA A 143 3.31 15.69 -19.11
N ILE A 144 3.76 16.10 -20.30
CA ILE A 144 4.83 15.41 -21.03
C ILE A 144 6.12 15.45 -20.22
N GLU A 145 6.50 16.63 -19.71
CA GLU A 145 7.69 16.77 -18.86
C GLU A 145 7.55 15.98 -17.55
N GLN A 146 6.37 15.97 -16.95
CA GLN A 146 6.11 15.15 -15.76
C GLN A 146 6.32 13.66 -16.04
N LEU A 147 5.84 13.15 -17.18
CA LEU A 147 6.05 11.76 -17.56
C LEU A 147 7.55 11.45 -17.78
N LYS A 148 8.30 12.37 -18.42
CA LYS A 148 9.75 12.25 -18.60
C LYS A 148 10.48 12.19 -17.25
N VAL A 149 10.11 13.04 -16.28
CA VAL A 149 10.69 13.05 -14.93
C VAL A 149 10.41 11.72 -14.21
N VAL A 150 9.17 11.27 -14.22
CA VAL A 150 8.76 10.01 -13.60
C VAL A 150 9.49 8.82 -14.24
N ALA A 151 9.60 8.81 -15.56
CA ALA A 151 10.33 7.78 -16.30
C ALA A 151 11.82 7.74 -15.96
N ALA A 152 12.46 8.91 -15.87
CA ALA A 152 13.87 9.03 -15.48
C ALA A 152 14.12 8.49 -14.06
N GLN A 153 13.20 8.75 -13.11
CA GLN A 153 13.29 8.23 -11.73
C GLN A 153 13.32 6.70 -11.69
N VAL A 154 12.57 6.03 -12.57
CA VAL A 154 12.51 4.57 -12.63
C VAL A 154 13.42 3.95 -13.70
N GLY A 155 14.13 4.78 -14.45
CA GLY A 155 15.05 4.36 -15.52
C GLY A 155 14.35 3.62 -16.65
N VAL A 156 13.20 4.14 -17.13
CA VAL A 156 12.40 3.62 -18.23
C VAL A 156 12.38 4.64 -19.35
N PRO A 157 12.48 4.22 -20.65
CA PRO A 157 12.39 5.15 -21.77
C PRO A 157 10.99 5.74 -21.95
N VAL A 158 10.95 6.96 -22.49
CA VAL A 158 9.71 7.66 -22.87
C VAL A 158 9.74 7.94 -24.37
N TYR A 159 8.61 7.75 -25.01
CA TYR A 159 8.35 8.24 -26.35
C TYR A 159 7.46 9.48 -26.28
N SER A 160 7.88 10.55 -26.94
CA SER A 160 7.11 11.78 -27.08
C SER A 160 7.46 12.46 -28.41
N GLU A 161 6.51 13.17 -29.00
CA GLU A 161 6.70 13.98 -30.21
C GLU A 161 6.38 15.44 -29.90
N ASP A 162 7.40 16.28 -29.87
CA ASP A 162 7.22 17.69 -29.55
C ASP A 162 6.44 18.40 -30.67
N GLY A 163 5.35 19.10 -30.30
CA GLY A 163 4.50 19.83 -31.22
C GLY A 163 3.45 19.01 -31.97
N ASN A 164 3.56 17.67 -31.99
CA ASN A 164 2.51 16.83 -32.52
C ASN A 164 1.33 16.73 -31.54
N LYS A 165 0.11 16.97 -32.06
CA LYS A 165 -1.14 16.88 -31.28
C LYS A 165 -2.02 15.70 -31.68
N ASP A 166 -1.60 14.92 -32.67
CA ASP A 166 -2.32 13.72 -33.10
C ASP A 166 -1.92 12.54 -32.24
N VAL A 167 -2.72 12.26 -31.20
CA VAL A 167 -2.47 11.17 -30.26
C VAL A 167 -2.49 9.78 -30.93
N LEU A 168 -3.22 9.63 -32.05
CA LEU A 168 -3.30 8.40 -32.81
C LEU A 168 -1.96 8.13 -33.52
N GLU A 169 -1.42 9.17 -34.16
CA GLU A 169 -0.13 9.09 -34.84
C GLU A 169 1.01 8.84 -33.84
N ILE A 170 1.05 9.59 -32.72
CA ILE A 170 2.04 9.41 -31.63
C ILE A 170 2.03 7.95 -31.13
N ALA A 171 0.85 7.42 -30.82
CA ALA A 171 0.72 6.06 -30.32
C ALA A 171 1.16 5.02 -31.35
N ALA A 172 0.79 5.17 -32.62
CA ALA A 172 1.20 4.28 -33.70
C ALA A 172 2.72 4.29 -33.91
N ASN A 173 3.33 5.47 -33.87
CA ASN A 173 4.78 5.65 -33.99
C ASN A 173 5.51 5.03 -32.80
N ALA A 174 5.02 5.26 -31.58
CA ALA A 174 5.57 4.66 -30.35
C ALA A 174 5.54 3.14 -30.40
N ILE A 175 4.45 2.53 -30.85
CA ILE A 175 4.34 1.07 -30.99
C ILE A 175 5.33 0.53 -32.03
N ARG A 176 5.53 1.25 -33.15
CA ARG A 176 6.56 0.88 -34.15
C ARG A 176 7.97 0.95 -33.55
N GLU A 177 8.25 2.01 -32.80
CA GLU A 177 9.54 2.16 -32.14
C GLU A 177 9.76 1.07 -31.08
N ALA A 178 8.74 0.76 -30.27
CA ALA A 178 8.79 -0.31 -29.30
C ALA A 178 9.13 -1.67 -29.93
N LYS A 179 8.51 -1.98 -31.06
CA LYS A 179 8.85 -3.21 -31.83
C LYS A 179 10.29 -3.21 -32.34
N ALA A 180 10.75 -2.08 -32.87
CA ALA A 180 12.10 -1.93 -33.38
C ALA A 180 13.18 -2.04 -32.28
N LYS A 181 12.91 -1.50 -31.08
CA LYS A 181 13.81 -1.54 -29.93
C LYS A 181 13.68 -2.78 -29.06
N GLY A 182 12.72 -3.65 -29.34
CA GLY A 182 12.47 -4.88 -28.57
C GLY A 182 11.92 -4.61 -27.17
N ASN A 183 11.05 -3.58 -27.03
CA ASN A 183 10.28 -3.36 -25.81
C ASN A 183 9.17 -4.42 -25.70
N ASP A 184 8.94 -4.92 -24.50
CA ASP A 184 7.93 -5.96 -24.23
C ASP A 184 6.54 -5.36 -23.96
N VAL A 185 6.50 -4.13 -23.42
CA VAL A 185 5.27 -3.45 -22.99
C VAL A 185 5.30 -1.99 -23.40
N VAL A 186 4.17 -1.48 -23.87
CA VAL A 186 3.93 -0.07 -24.17
C VAL A 186 2.83 0.43 -23.25
N ILE A 187 3.09 1.46 -22.47
CA ILE A 187 2.12 2.09 -21.55
C ILE A 187 1.79 3.47 -22.11
N ILE A 188 0.56 3.67 -22.56
CA ILE A 188 0.09 4.91 -23.16
C ILE A 188 -0.58 5.76 -22.08
N ASP A 189 0.07 6.86 -21.69
CA ASP A 189 -0.47 7.83 -20.73
C ASP A 189 -1.30 8.88 -21.48
N THR A 190 -2.61 8.90 -21.25
CA THR A 190 -3.54 9.77 -21.97
C THR A 190 -3.87 11.04 -21.20
N ALA A 191 -4.36 12.05 -21.90
CA ALA A 191 -4.93 13.24 -21.30
C ALA A 191 -6.06 12.89 -20.33
N GLY A 192 -6.24 13.73 -19.31
CA GLY A 192 -7.42 13.73 -18.46
C GLY A 192 -8.00 15.14 -18.39
N ARG A 193 -9.31 15.26 -18.34
CA ARG A 193 -10.00 16.52 -18.07
C ARG A 193 -10.62 16.52 -16.68
N LEU A 194 -11.05 17.68 -16.22
CA LEU A 194 -11.63 17.86 -14.88
C LEU A 194 -12.98 17.16 -14.72
N ALA A 195 -13.70 16.98 -15.82
CA ALA A 195 -14.97 16.26 -15.87
C ALA A 195 -15.02 15.39 -17.12
N VAL A 196 -15.92 14.43 -17.13
CA VAL A 196 -16.22 13.63 -18.33
C VAL A 196 -16.86 14.54 -19.35
N ASP A 197 -16.26 14.64 -20.54
CA ASP A 197 -16.81 15.35 -21.68
C ASP A 197 -16.73 14.51 -22.97
N GLU A 198 -17.60 14.78 -23.91
CA GLU A 198 -17.74 14.01 -25.15
C GLU A 198 -16.44 13.99 -25.98
N GLN A 199 -15.74 15.14 -26.08
CA GLN A 199 -14.52 15.23 -26.88
C GLN A 199 -13.40 14.33 -26.33
N MET A 200 -13.24 14.32 -25.00
CA MET A 200 -12.26 13.44 -24.34
C MET A 200 -12.63 11.98 -24.55
N MET A 201 -13.89 11.63 -24.36
CA MET A 201 -14.34 10.25 -24.50
C MET A 201 -14.18 9.76 -25.93
N ASP A 202 -14.54 10.57 -26.92
CA ASP A 202 -14.34 10.26 -28.34
C ASP A 202 -12.85 10.07 -28.69
N GLU A 203 -11.97 10.92 -28.16
CA GLU A 203 -10.53 10.80 -28.41
C GLU A 203 -9.97 9.49 -27.84
N ILE A 204 -10.29 9.16 -26.59
CA ILE A 204 -9.81 7.93 -25.96
C ILE A 204 -10.41 6.70 -26.65
N GLU A 205 -11.68 6.77 -27.05
CA GLU A 205 -12.33 5.68 -27.77
C GLU A 205 -11.67 5.42 -29.13
N ARG A 206 -11.41 6.47 -29.94
CA ARG A 206 -10.66 6.37 -31.19
C ARG A 206 -9.26 5.83 -30.97
N LEU A 207 -8.56 6.29 -29.93
CA LEU A 207 -7.25 5.80 -29.57
C LEU A 207 -7.31 4.29 -29.23
N LYS A 208 -8.26 3.86 -28.40
CA LYS A 208 -8.47 2.46 -28.07
C LYS A 208 -8.72 1.60 -29.32
N GLN A 209 -9.58 2.08 -30.23
CA GLN A 209 -9.88 1.38 -31.49
C GLN A 209 -8.66 1.25 -32.41
N ALA A 210 -7.82 2.31 -32.47
CA ALA A 210 -6.63 2.35 -33.31
C ALA A 210 -5.50 1.44 -32.79
N VAL A 211 -5.21 1.49 -31.48
CA VAL A 211 -4.07 0.75 -30.89
C VAL A 211 -4.44 -0.67 -30.46
N LYS A 212 -5.73 -0.96 -30.27
CA LYS A 212 -6.26 -2.27 -29.82
C LYS A 212 -5.47 -2.77 -28.60
N PRO A 213 -5.56 -2.10 -27.46
CA PRO A 213 -4.75 -2.43 -26.29
C PRO A 213 -5.08 -3.82 -25.78
N ASP A 214 -4.07 -4.52 -25.28
CA ASP A 214 -4.24 -5.77 -24.54
C ASP A 214 -4.91 -5.54 -23.19
N GLU A 215 -4.75 -4.31 -22.66
CA GLU A 215 -5.28 -3.90 -21.37
C GLU A 215 -5.66 -2.41 -21.38
N THR A 216 -6.90 -2.09 -21.02
CA THR A 216 -7.35 -0.72 -20.76
C THR A 216 -7.58 -0.54 -19.26
N LEU A 217 -6.80 0.31 -18.61
CA LEU A 217 -6.90 0.56 -17.19
C LEU A 217 -7.57 1.90 -16.90
N PHE A 218 -8.65 1.85 -16.12
CA PHE A 218 -9.29 3.04 -15.59
C PHE A 218 -8.66 3.44 -14.25
N VAL A 219 -8.02 4.59 -14.21
CA VAL A 219 -7.35 5.14 -13.01
C VAL A 219 -8.25 6.15 -12.34
N VAL A 220 -8.55 5.91 -11.07
CA VAL A 220 -9.44 6.76 -10.29
C VAL A 220 -8.87 7.07 -8.92
N ASP A 221 -9.11 8.28 -8.45
CA ASP A 221 -8.76 8.74 -7.11
C ASP A 221 -9.76 8.18 -6.10
N SER A 222 -9.28 7.37 -5.16
CA SER A 222 -10.12 6.74 -4.13
C SER A 222 -10.69 7.75 -3.11
N MET A 223 -10.14 8.97 -3.05
CA MET A 223 -10.61 10.02 -2.14
C MET A 223 -11.90 10.68 -2.60
N THR A 224 -12.29 10.51 -3.86
CA THR A 224 -13.50 11.14 -4.42
C THR A 224 -14.80 10.40 -4.08
N GLY A 225 -14.73 9.30 -3.32
CA GLY A 225 -15.91 8.60 -2.80
C GLY A 225 -16.86 8.11 -3.89
N GLN A 226 -18.15 8.50 -3.82
CA GLN A 226 -19.18 8.09 -4.79
C GLN A 226 -18.95 8.69 -6.19
N ASP A 227 -18.28 9.83 -6.33
CA ASP A 227 -17.94 10.40 -7.63
C ASP A 227 -16.98 9.47 -8.40
N ALA A 228 -16.08 8.78 -7.71
CA ALA A 228 -15.26 7.73 -8.30
C ALA A 228 -16.10 6.63 -8.95
N VAL A 229 -17.18 6.22 -8.28
CA VAL A 229 -18.10 5.16 -8.76
C VAL A 229 -18.89 5.62 -9.97
N ASN A 230 -19.42 6.86 -9.94
CA ASN A 230 -20.16 7.44 -11.04
C ASN A 230 -19.27 7.61 -12.29
N THR A 231 -18.08 8.16 -12.10
CA THR A 231 -17.09 8.31 -13.17
C THR A 231 -16.67 6.95 -13.75
N ALA A 232 -16.46 5.95 -12.90
CA ALA A 232 -16.12 4.59 -13.34
C ALA A 232 -17.23 4.03 -14.25
N LYS A 233 -18.49 4.27 -13.89
CA LYS A 233 -19.63 3.84 -14.71
C LYS A 233 -19.63 4.51 -16.08
N GLU A 234 -19.50 5.83 -16.14
CA GLU A 234 -19.48 6.59 -17.40
C GLU A 234 -18.34 6.14 -18.32
N PHE A 235 -17.13 5.96 -17.77
CA PHE A 235 -16.00 5.42 -18.54
C PHE A 235 -16.23 3.98 -18.98
N ASN A 236 -16.83 3.13 -18.14
CA ASN A 236 -17.10 1.75 -18.50
C ASN A 236 -18.13 1.62 -19.62
N ASP A 237 -19.19 2.44 -19.58
CA ASP A 237 -20.25 2.42 -20.58
C ASP A 237 -19.73 2.82 -21.98
N ARG A 238 -18.68 3.65 -22.06
CA ARG A 238 -18.07 4.11 -23.32
C ARG A 238 -16.85 3.27 -23.74
N LEU A 239 -15.96 2.98 -22.82
CA LEU A 239 -14.66 2.36 -23.13
C LEU A 239 -14.65 0.86 -22.88
N ASP A 240 -15.58 0.31 -22.10
CA ASP A 240 -15.51 -1.09 -21.67
C ASP A 240 -14.08 -1.49 -21.25
N PHE A 241 -13.55 -0.79 -20.22
CA PHE A 241 -12.19 -0.99 -19.75
C PHE A 241 -12.02 -2.37 -19.06
N ASP A 242 -10.79 -2.86 -18.96
CA ASP A 242 -10.49 -4.23 -18.49
C ASP A 242 -10.23 -4.29 -16.98
N GLY A 243 -9.87 -3.18 -16.36
CA GLY A 243 -9.59 -3.14 -14.94
C GLY A 243 -9.52 -1.73 -14.38
N VAL A 244 -9.67 -1.66 -13.05
CA VAL A 244 -9.64 -0.42 -12.27
C VAL A 244 -8.35 -0.33 -11.48
N VAL A 245 -7.80 0.86 -11.41
CA VAL A 245 -6.68 1.24 -10.54
C VAL A 245 -7.17 2.27 -9.54
N LEU A 246 -7.06 1.96 -8.25
CA LEU A 246 -7.36 2.91 -7.18
C LEU A 246 -6.08 3.60 -6.72
N THR A 247 -6.01 4.90 -6.86
CA THR A 247 -4.88 5.72 -6.40
C THR A 247 -5.19 6.42 -5.07
N LYS A 248 -4.16 6.93 -4.42
CA LYS A 248 -4.23 7.75 -3.19
C LYS A 248 -4.91 7.05 -2.02
N LEU A 249 -4.79 5.73 -1.95
CA LEU A 249 -5.33 4.95 -0.82
C LEU A 249 -4.59 5.18 0.50
N ASP A 250 -3.42 5.81 0.46
CA ASP A 250 -2.64 6.30 1.60
C ASP A 250 -3.23 7.57 2.25
N GLY A 251 -4.09 8.30 1.53
CA GLY A 251 -4.81 9.44 2.06
C GLY A 251 -5.91 9.05 3.06
N ASP A 252 -6.63 10.05 3.58
CA ASP A 252 -7.80 9.85 4.45
C ASP A 252 -9.01 9.37 3.64
N THR A 253 -8.91 8.14 3.13
CA THR A 253 -9.97 7.53 2.33
C THR A 253 -10.93 6.77 3.22
N ARG A 254 -12.22 6.98 3.02
CA ARG A 254 -13.27 6.21 3.69
C ARG A 254 -13.40 4.78 3.15
N GLY A 255 -12.80 4.51 1.97
CA GLY A 255 -12.72 3.19 1.36
C GLY A 255 -13.96 2.71 0.60
N GLY A 256 -15.05 3.48 0.62
CA GLY A 256 -16.31 3.08 -0.01
C GLY A 256 -16.24 2.93 -1.53
N ALA A 257 -15.35 3.69 -2.19
CA ALA A 257 -15.10 3.54 -3.61
C ALA A 257 -14.65 2.12 -3.97
N ALA A 258 -13.70 1.55 -3.23
CA ALA A 258 -13.19 0.19 -3.48
C ALA A 258 -14.30 -0.87 -3.38
N LEU A 259 -15.22 -0.72 -2.41
CA LEU A 259 -16.34 -1.64 -2.22
C LEU A 259 -17.45 -1.46 -3.26
N SER A 260 -17.64 -0.26 -3.78
CA SER A 260 -18.75 0.07 -4.68
C SER A 260 -18.42 -0.08 -6.16
N ILE A 261 -17.21 0.28 -6.60
CA ILE A 261 -16.82 0.29 -8.02
C ILE A 261 -17.01 -1.09 -8.65
N ARG A 262 -16.46 -2.14 -8.03
CA ARG A 262 -16.57 -3.51 -8.56
C ARG A 262 -18.02 -3.94 -8.80
N THR A 263 -18.92 -3.59 -7.86
CA THR A 263 -20.34 -3.94 -7.97
C THR A 263 -21.06 -3.17 -9.06
N VAL A 264 -20.68 -1.89 -9.27
CA VAL A 264 -21.35 -1.01 -10.24
C VAL A 264 -20.88 -1.27 -11.66
N VAL A 265 -19.57 -1.43 -11.88
CA VAL A 265 -18.99 -1.61 -13.24
C VAL A 265 -18.67 -3.04 -13.60
N THR A 266 -18.78 -3.99 -12.66
CA THR A 266 -18.47 -5.43 -12.84
C THR A 266 -17.03 -5.74 -13.32
N LYS A 267 -16.15 -4.74 -13.30
CA LYS A 267 -14.74 -4.87 -13.70
C LYS A 267 -13.84 -5.06 -12.48
N PRO A 268 -12.77 -5.88 -12.59
CA PRO A 268 -11.88 -6.12 -11.46
C PRO A 268 -11.09 -4.87 -11.09
N ILE A 269 -10.86 -4.68 -9.79
CA ILE A 269 -9.80 -3.80 -9.32
C ILE A 269 -8.50 -4.60 -9.45
N LYS A 270 -7.52 -4.08 -10.19
CA LYS A 270 -6.24 -4.78 -10.44
C LYS A 270 -5.12 -4.27 -9.57
N PHE A 271 -5.08 -2.96 -9.33
CA PHE A 271 -4.00 -2.33 -8.59
C PHE A 271 -4.49 -1.26 -7.63
N ILE A 272 -3.67 -1.00 -6.62
CA ILE A 272 -3.79 0.11 -5.69
C ILE A 272 -2.48 0.90 -5.60
N GLY A 273 -2.61 2.23 -5.56
CA GLY A 273 -1.51 3.13 -5.23
C GLY A 273 -1.55 3.47 -3.74
N THR A 274 -0.45 3.17 -3.04
CA THR A 274 -0.35 3.25 -1.58
C THR A 274 0.66 4.29 -1.11
N GLY A 275 0.92 5.33 -1.89
CA GLY A 275 1.85 6.41 -1.55
C GLY A 275 2.46 7.05 -2.79
N GLU A 276 3.37 7.99 -2.62
CA GLU A 276 3.97 8.75 -3.73
C GLU A 276 5.19 8.06 -4.38
N LYS A 277 5.88 7.19 -3.65
CA LYS A 277 7.10 6.54 -4.13
C LYS A 277 6.84 5.63 -5.34
N PRO A 278 7.84 5.44 -6.23
CA PRO A 278 7.71 4.55 -7.39
C PRO A 278 7.36 3.10 -7.04
N GLU A 279 7.75 2.63 -5.86
CA GLU A 279 7.48 1.28 -5.37
C GLU A 279 6.09 1.15 -4.72
N ALA A 280 5.41 2.28 -4.44
CA ALA A 280 4.12 2.30 -3.75
C ALA A 280 2.96 1.92 -4.70
N ILE A 281 3.01 0.71 -5.20
CA ILE A 281 2.01 0.03 -6.01
C ILE A 281 1.87 -1.41 -5.52
N ASP A 282 0.63 -1.85 -5.28
CA ASP A 282 0.33 -3.22 -4.93
C ASP A 282 -0.73 -3.80 -5.86
N VAL A 283 -0.68 -5.11 -6.09
CA VAL A 283 -1.77 -5.85 -6.72
C VAL A 283 -2.95 -5.86 -5.74
N PHE A 284 -4.15 -5.66 -6.25
CA PHE A 284 -5.35 -5.70 -5.43
C PHE A 284 -5.72 -7.15 -5.09
N HIS A 285 -5.67 -7.47 -3.80
CA HIS A 285 -6.05 -8.78 -3.28
C HIS A 285 -7.33 -8.65 -2.44
N PRO A 286 -8.51 -9.05 -2.93
CA PRO A 286 -9.78 -8.90 -2.23
C PRO A 286 -9.79 -9.45 -0.80
N ALA A 287 -9.27 -10.65 -0.58
CA ALA A 287 -9.23 -11.27 0.75
C ALA A 287 -8.34 -10.48 1.74
N ARG A 288 -7.14 -10.06 1.31
CA ARG A 288 -6.25 -9.23 2.14
C ARG A 288 -6.86 -7.86 2.47
N MET A 289 -7.64 -7.32 1.53
CA MET A 289 -8.36 -6.07 1.74
C MET A 289 -9.49 -6.25 2.75
N ALA A 290 -10.22 -7.37 2.70
CA ALA A 290 -11.21 -7.74 3.71
C ALA A 290 -10.59 -7.89 5.10
N ASP A 291 -9.40 -8.51 5.22
CA ASP A 291 -8.64 -8.60 6.46
C ASP A 291 -8.30 -7.21 7.02
N ARG A 292 -7.82 -6.28 6.17
CA ARG A 292 -7.53 -4.89 6.58
C ARG A 292 -8.79 -4.16 7.06
N ILE A 293 -9.91 -4.29 6.34
CA ILE A 293 -11.19 -3.69 6.69
C ILE A 293 -11.69 -4.20 8.04
N LEU A 294 -11.48 -5.48 8.35
CA LEU A 294 -11.89 -6.09 9.63
C LEU A 294 -10.89 -5.89 10.76
N GLY A 295 -9.81 -5.13 10.54
CA GLY A 295 -8.78 -4.89 11.54
C GLY A 295 -7.94 -6.13 11.89
N MET A 296 -7.97 -7.15 11.03
CA MET A 296 -7.21 -8.41 11.21
C MET A 296 -5.75 -8.28 10.75
N GLY A 297 -5.38 -7.15 10.15
CA GLY A 297 -4.07 -6.90 9.57
C GLY A 297 -3.88 -7.55 8.21
N ASP A 298 -2.70 -7.39 7.64
CA ASP A 298 -2.32 -8.00 6.36
C ASP A 298 -0.90 -8.59 6.49
N ILE A 299 -0.81 -9.68 7.22
CA ILE A 299 0.47 -10.34 7.51
C ILE A 299 1.15 -10.82 6.22
N VAL A 300 0.38 -11.25 5.22
CA VAL A 300 0.93 -11.78 3.96
C VAL A 300 1.64 -10.67 3.20
N SER A 301 0.98 -9.53 2.99
CA SER A 301 1.63 -8.37 2.35
C SER A 301 2.83 -7.85 3.14
N PHE A 302 2.77 -7.88 4.47
CA PHE A 302 3.92 -7.52 5.32
C PHE A 302 5.11 -8.45 5.10
N VAL A 303 4.87 -9.77 5.09
CA VAL A 303 5.92 -10.78 4.86
C VAL A 303 6.48 -10.67 3.44
N GLU A 304 5.63 -10.49 2.42
CA GLU A 304 6.06 -10.31 1.02
C GLU A 304 6.97 -9.08 0.88
N ARG A 305 6.58 -7.92 1.43
CA ARG A 305 7.43 -6.72 1.43
C ARG A 305 8.74 -6.91 2.20
N ALA A 306 8.68 -7.62 3.33
CA ALA A 306 9.88 -7.95 4.09
C ALA A 306 10.82 -8.85 3.27
N GLN A 307 10.29 -9.84 2.55
CA GLN A 307 11.08 -10.74 1.70
C GLN A 307 11.67 -10.05 0.47
N GLU A 308 10.94 -9.12 -0.17
CA GLU A 308 11.45 -8.34 -1.32
C GLU A 308 12.67 -7.48 -0.96
N GLN A 309 12.76 -7.02 0.29
CA GLN A 309 13.84 -6.20 0.79
C GLN A 309 14.92 -7.00 1.55
N TYR A 310 14.72 -8.33 1.66
CA TYR A 310 15.61 -9.19 2.44
C TYR A 310 16.82 -9.59 1.61
N ASP A 311 17.96 -8.97 1.91
CA ASP A 311 19.27 -9.40 1.40
C ASP A 311 19.86 -10.45 2.36
N GLU A 312 19.87 -11.71 1.94
CA GLU A 312 20.34 -12.83 2.76
C GLU A 312 21.82 -12.69 3.11
N GLU A 313 22.66 -12.16 2.22
CA GLU A 313 24.08 -11.94 2.46
C GLU A 313 24.28 -10.83 3.49
N GLU A 314 23.55 -9.73 3.35
CA GLU A 314 23.59 -8.62 4.30
C GLU A 314 23.10 -9.04 5.69
N ALA A 315 22.01 -9.82 5.75
CA ALA A 315 21.50 -10.37 7.02
C ALA A 315 22.52 -11.31 7.69
N ARG A 316 23.16 -12.20 6.95
CA ARG A 316 24.23 -13.09 7.47
C ARG A 316 25.44 -12.30 7.94
N ARG A 317 25.84 -11.25 7.21
CA ARG A 317 26.93 -10.34 7.57
C ARG A 317 26.61 -9.61 8.87
N LEU A 318 25.41 -9.07 8.99
CA LEU A 318 24.91 -8.37 10.16
C LEU A 318 24.88 -9.31 11.39
N GLN A 319 24.35 -10.51 11.23
CA GLN A 319 24.33 -11.51 12.30
C GLN A 319 25.73 -11.83 12.82
N LYS A 320 26.71 -12.02 11.93
CA LYS A 320 28.13 -12.22 12.32
C LYS A 320 28.69 -11.01 13.06
N LYS A 321 28.34 -9.78 12.67
CA LYS A 321 28.79 -8.55 13.35
C LYS A 321 28.18 -8.43 14.75
N ILE A 322 26.89 -8.74 14.91
CA ILE A 322 26.19 -8.73 16.20
C ILE A 322 26.84 -9.75 17.16
N GLN A 323 27.06 -10.99 16.70
CA GLN A 323 27.74 -12.02 17.49
C GLN A 323 29.14 -11.62 17.95
N LYS A 324 29.88 -10.91 17.10
CA LYS A 324 31.23 -10.39 17.40
C LYS A 324 31.21 -9.06 18.16
N ASN A 325 30.06 -8.52 18.56
CA ASN A 325 29.87 -7.22 19.21
C ASN A 325 30.48 -6.05 18.39
N LYS A 326 30.42 -6.14 17.05
CA LYS A 326 30.95 -5.18 16.09
C LYS A 326 29.85 -4.40 15.35
N PHE A 327 28.62 -4.37 15.87
CA PHE A 327 27.53 -3.57 15.34
C PHE A 327 27.85 -2.07 15.53
N ASP A 328 27.88 -1.32 14.43
CA ASP A 328 28.30 0.09 14.39
C ASP A 328 27.20 1.02 13.81
N PHE A 329 27.47 2.33 13.71
CA PHE A 329 26.52 3.29 13.17
C PHE A 329 26.27 3.15 11.66
N ASN A 330 27.20 2.55 10.89
CA ASN A 330 26.93 2.26 9.48
C ASN A 330 25.90 1.13 9.35
N ASP A 331 25.98 0.11 10.20
CA ASP A 331 25.01 -0.96 10.24
C ASP A 331 23.62 -0.43 10.67
N PHE A 332 23.60 0.48 11.64
CA PHE A 332 22.35 1.11 12.10
C PHE A 332 21.73 1.98 11.01
N LEU A 333 22.52 2.76 10.29
CA LEU A 333 22.06 3.55 9.15
C LEU A 333 21.50 2.65 8.04
N GLY A 334 22.18 1.54 7.73
CA GLY A 334 21.69 0.54 6.77
C GLY A 334 20.33 -0.03 7.15
N GLN A 335 20.12 -0.35 8.44
CA GLN A 335 18.83 -0.83 8.93
C GLN A 335 17.73 0.23 8.79
N ILE A 336 17.99 1.49 9.11
CA ILE A 336 17.05 2.59 8.93
C ILE A 336 16.67 2.73 7.45
N GLN A 337 17.66 2.66 6.55
CA GLN A 337 17.44 2.76 5.10
C GLN A 337 16.62 1.57 4.57
N GLN A 338 16.84 0.35 5.07
CA GLN A 338 16.02 -0.82 4.73
C GLN A 338 14.57 -0.63 5.17
N ILE A 339 14.34 -0.18 6.41
CA ILE A 339 12.99 0.10 6.92
C ILE A 339 12.29 1.16 6.05
N LYS A 340 13.00 2.23 5.68
CA LYS A 340 12.45 3.27 4.79
C LYS A 340 12.10 2.76 3.39
N LYS A 341 12.84 1.79 2.86
CA LYS A 341 12.54 1.16 1.56
C LYS A 341 11.29 0.29 1.61
N MET A 342 10.96 -0.30 2.76
CA MET A 342 9.75 -1.11 2.93
C MET A 342 8.44 -0.29 2.88
N GLY A 343 8.51 1.05 2.95
CA GLY A 343 7.38 1.96 2.91
C GLY A 343 7.19 2.77 4.18
N ASN A 344 5.99 3.36 4.35
CA ASN A 344 5.67 4.12 5.54
C ASN A 344 5.54 3.18 6.76
N ILE A 345 6.20 3.51 7.86
CA ILE A 345 6.22 2.67 9.08
C ILE A 345 4.82 2.54 9.70
N LYS A 346 3.99 3.59 9.61
CA LYS A 346 2.59 3.53 10.07
C LYS A 346 1.81 2.49 9.27
N ASP A 347 2.03 2.41 7.95
CA ASP A 347 1.39 1.42 7.08
C ASP A 347 1.86 0.01 7.41
N LEU A 348 3.16 -0.19 7.59
CA LEU A 348 3.74 -1.48 7.97
C LEU A 348 3.21 -1.96 9.33
N ALA A 349 3.12 -1.06 10.30
CA ALA A 349 2.58 -1.36 11.62
C ALA A 349 1.08 -1.69 11.58
N SER A 350 0.31 -1.07 10.68
CA SER A 350 -1.11 -1.36 10.49
C SER A 350 -1.36 -2.76 9.92
N MET A 351 -0.37 -3.35 9.23
CA MET A 351 -0.45 -4.72 8.69
C MET A 351 -0.30 -5.79 9.77
N ILE A 352 0.23 -5.45 10.95
CA ILE A 352 0.43 -6.40 12.05
C ILE A 352 -0.75 -6.32 13.01
N PRO A 353 -1.50 -7.44 13.24
CA PRO A 353 -2.64 -7.45 14.15
C PRO A 353 -2.27 -6.99 15.56
N GLY A 354 -3.00 -6.03 16.12
CA GLY A 354 -2.81 -5.52 17.49
C GLY A 354 -1.67 -4.52 17.66
N VAL A 355 -0.74 -4.38 16.72
CA VAL A 355 0.38 -3.42 16.79
C VAL A 355 -0.04 -2.04 16.31
N GLY A 356 -0.88 -1.95 15.28
CA GLY A 356 -1.38 -0.69 14.73
C GLY A 356 -2.02 0.22 15.77
N LYS A 357 -2.72 -0.34 16.77
CA LYS A 357 -3.32 0.42 17.88
C LYS A 357 -2.29 0.95 18.88
N ALA A 358 -1.25 0.17 19.16
CA ALA A 358 -0.20 0.55 20.12
C ALA A 358 0.72 1.66 19.57
N ILE A 359 0.78 1.82 18.24
CA ILE A 359 1.63 2.81 17.56
C ILE A 359 0.84 4.07 17.18
N LYS A 360 -0.50 4.03 17.18
CA LYS A 360 -1.32 5.23 16.90
C LYS A 360 -1.02 6.42 17.82
N ASP A 361 -0.69 6.14 19.07
CA ASP A 361 -0.37 7.17 20.08
C ASP A 361 1.12 7.55 20.09
N VAL A 362 1.94 6.86 19.29
CA VAL A 362 3.36 7.17 19.13
C VAL A 362 3.52 7.90 17.80
N ASP A 363 3.78 9.19 17.89
CA ASP A 363 4.08 10.01 16.70
C ASP A 363 5.46 9.60 16.16
N ILE A 364 5.47 8.50 15.39
CA ILE A 364 6.65 8.11 14.62
C ILE A 364 6.62 8.95 13.36
N ASP A 365 7.15 10.15 13.47
CA ASP A 365 7.32 11.05 12.35
C ASP A 365 8.47 10.54 11.46
N ASP A 366 8.26 10.54 10.16
CA ASP A 366 9.34 10.33 9.17
C ASP A 366 10.51 11.31 9.41
N ASP A 367 10.22 12.47 10.02
CA ASP A 367 11.24 13.45 10.40
C ASP A 367 12.16 12.98 11.54
N ALA A 368 11.71 12.10 12.43
CA ALA A 368 12.57 11.50 13.46
C ALA A 368 13.71 10.67 12.84
N PHE A 369 13.43 9.96 11.76
CA PHE A 369 14.46 9.21 11.03
C PHE A 369 15.40 10.13 10.25
N LYS A 370 14.91 11.28 9.75
CA LYS A 370 15.76 12.28 9.07
C LYS A 370 16.78 12.86 10.06
N SER A 371 16.36 13.18 11.28
CA SER A 371 17.27 13.65 12.34
C SER A 371 18.35 12.61 12.66
N ILE A 372 17.98 11.34 12.83
CA ILE A 372 18.94 10.26 13.11
C ILE A 372 19.93 10.08 11.95
N GLU A 373 19.45 10.07 10.71
CA GLU A 373 20.31 10.00 9.52
C GLU A 373 21.26 11.19 9.45
N ALA A 374 20.79 12.42 9.65
CA ALA A 374 21.60 13.62 9.64
C ALA A 374 22.72 13.55 10.71
N ILE A 375 22.39 13.08 11.93
CA ILE A 375 23.36 12.89 13.00
C ILE A 375 24.44 11.87 12.58
N ILE A 376 24.04 10.69 12.05
CA ILE A 376 25.00 9.65 11.64
C ILE A 376 25.85 10.11 10.44
N LEU A 377 25.24 10.79 9.46
CA LEU A 377 25.95 11.30 8.28
C LEU A 377 26.93 12.43 8.65
N SER A 378 26.68 13.17 9.72
CA SER A 378 27.60 14.19 10.25
C SER A 378 28.80 13.63 11.03
N MET A 379 28.82 12.32 11.29
CA MET A 379 29.96 11.61 11.86
C MET A 379 31.00 11.30 10.79
N THR A 380 32.29 11.33 11.17
CA THR A 380 33.36 10.84 10.32
C THR A 380 33.28 9.31 10.16
N PRO A 381 33.84 8.70 9.10
CA PRO A 381 33.89 7.25 8.94
C PRO A 381 34.43 6.51 10.18
N LYS A 382 35.47 7.07 10.83
CA LYS A 382 36.06 6.51 12.06
C LYS A 382 35.08 6.54 13.25
N GLU A 383 34.27 7.59 13.38
CA GLU A 383 33.28 7.73 14.44
C GLU A 383 32.08 6.81 14.20
N ARG A 384 31.67 6.62 12.94
CA ARG A 384 30.63 5.67 12.59
C ARG A 384 31.01 4.22 12.88
N SER A 385 32.24 3.85 12.56
CA SER A 385 32.75 2.49 12.78
C SER A 385 33.16 2.20 14.23
N ASN A 386 33.45 3.23 15.02
CA ASN A 386 33.83 3.09 16.43
C ASN A 386 33.07 4.07 17.32
N PRO A 387 31.87 3.70 17.80
CA PRO A 387 31.03 4.55 18.65
C PRO A 387 31.71 5.03 19.94
N GLU A 388 32.70 4.30 20.44
CA GLU A 388 33.38 4.58 21.72
C GLU A 388 34.31 5.81 21.67
N VAL A 389 34.64 6.31 20.46
CA VAL A 389 35.47 7.52 20.32
C VAL A 389 34.68 8.83 20.46
N LEU A 390 33.34 8.76 20.62
CA LEU A 390 32.45 9.92 20.69
C LEU A 390 32.53 10.64 22.04
N ASN A 391 33.49 11.55 22.19
CA ASN A 391 33.58 12.45 23.36
C ASN A 391 32.69 13.69 23.19
N THR A 392 32.60 14.52 24.24
CA THR A 392 31.72 15.68 24.27
C THR A 392 32.00 16.68 23.12
N SER A 393 33.25 16.95 22.80
CA SER A 393 33.63 17.87 21.72
C SER A 393 33.18 17.36 20.33
N ARG A 394 33.29 16.05 20.09
CA ARG A 394 32.82 15.43 18.84
C ARG A 394 31.29 15.45 18.74
N ARG A 395 30.59 15.19 19.86
CA ARG A 395 29.12 15.28 19.90
C ARG A 395 28.62 16.69 19.61
N MET A 396 29.29 17.73 20.14
CA MET A 396 28.93 19.12 19.82
C MET A 396 29.15 19.44 18.34
N ARG A 397 30.27 18.97 17.75
CA ARG A 397 30.52 19.14 16.31
C ARG A 397 29.46 18.42 15.46
N ILE A 398 29.09 17.20 15.83
CA ILE A 398 28.07 16.42 15.14
C ILE A 398 26.71 17.13 15.24
N ALA A 399 26.33 17.62 16.41
CA ALA A 399 25.09 18.39 16.60
C ALA A 399 25.05 19.63 15.69
N LYS A 400 26.13 20.39 15.64
CA LYS A 400 26.23 21.54 14.73
C LYS A 400 26.16 21.14 13.25
N GLY A 401 26.77 20.02 12.87
CA GLY A 401 26.80 19.54 11.48
C GLY A 401 25.46 18.94 11.02
N SER A 402 24.69 18.34 11.92
CA SER A 402 23.38 17.75 11.63
C SER A 402 22.22 18.73 11.76
N GLY A 403 22.45 19.94 12.26
CA GLY A 403 21.38 20.89 12.54
C GLY A 403 20.46 20.48 13.72
N THR A 404 20.96 19.58 14.59
CA THR A 404 20.25 19.11 15.79
C THR A 404 20.88 19.65 17.06
N ASP A 405 20.23 19.49 18.19
CA ASP A 405 20.82 19.87 19.47
C ASP A 405 21.68 18.74 20.08
N ILE A 406 22.50 19.09 21.05
CA ILE A 406 23.39 18.13 21.74
C ILE A 406 22.60 17.08 22.53
N GLN A 407 21.37 17.40 22.95
CA GLN A 407 20.52 16.47 23.70
C GLN A 407 19.98 15.39 22.78
N GLU A 408 19.60 15.72 21.53
CA GLU A 408 19.19 14.75 20.52
C GLU A 408 20.32 13.79 20.17
N VAL A 409 21.54 14.32 19.93
CA VAL A 409 22.73 13.48 19.68
C VAL A 409 22.97 12.53 20.85
N ASN A 410 22.90 13.01 22.10
CA ASN A 410 23.10 12.16 23.27
C ASN A 410 21.99 11.11 23.42
N ARG A 411 20.74 11.48 23.14
CA ARG A 411 19.58 10.57 23.16
C ARG A 411 19.77 9.45 22.14
N MET A 412 20.13 9.79 20.92
CA MET A 412 20.37 8.82 19.83
C MET A 412 21.50 7.84 20.19
N ILE A 413 22.64 8.34 20.70
CA ILE A 413 23.77 7.50 21.12
C ILE A 413 23.33 6.53 22.24
N LYS A 414 22.55 7.02 23.23
CA LYS A 414 22.04 6.19 24.32
C LYS A 414 21.08 5.11 23.81
N GLN A 415 20.20 5.44 22.89
CA GLN A 415 19.28 4.48 22.27
C GLN A 415 20.04 3.42 21.46
N PHE A 416 21.06 3.85 20.69
CA PHE A 416 21.94 2.94 19.96
C PHE A 416 22.65 1.95 20.89
N ASP A 417 23.20 2.42 22.01
CA ASP A 417 23.89 1.57 23.01
C ASP A 417 22.92 0.58 23.68
N GLN A 418 21.70 1.01 23.98
CA GLN A 418 20.65 0.12 24.51
C GLN A 418 20.26 -0.97 23.51
N MET A 419 20.07 -0.60 22.24
CA MET A 419 19.77 -1.54 21.16
C MET A 419 20.91 -2.54 20.97
N ARG A 420 22.18 -2.09 20.95
CA ARG A 420 23.36 -2.96 20.85
C ARG A 420 23.42 -3.98 21.99
N LYS A 421 23.10 -3.56 23.22
CA LYS A 421 23.01 -4.45 24.38
C LYS A 421 21.90 -5.49 24.25
N MET A 422 20.72 -5.06 23.79
CA MET A 422 19.59 -5.95 23.58
C MET A 422 19.88 -6.99 22.48
N MET A 423 20.44 -6.57 21.35
CA MET A 423 20.82 -7.48 20.27
C MET A 423 21.87 -8.52 20.74
N LYS A 424 22.80 -8.13 21.58
CA LYS A 424 23.79 -9.05 22.16
C LYS A 424 23.12 -10.11 23.06
N MET A 425 22.15 -9.71 23.87
CA MET A 425 21.39 -10.64 24.73
C MET A 425 20.59 -11.65 23.89
N VAL A 426 19.97 -11.22 22.82
CA VAL A 426 19.21 -12.07 21.90
C VAL A 426 20.13 -13.05 21.17
N ALA A 427 21.26 -12.59 20.64
CA ALA A 427 22.23 -13.40 19.92
C ALA A 427 22.97 -14.42 20.82
N GLY A 428 23.07 -14.14 22.13
CA GLY A 428 23.68 -15.02 23.13
C GLY A 428 22.77 -16.11 23.70
N GLY A 429 21.61 -16.38 23.13
CA GLY A 429 20.70 -17.44 23.57
C GLY A 429 19.86 -17.10 24.82
N GLY A 430 19.84 -15.81 25.25
CA GLY A 430 19.13 -15.33 26.44
C GLY A 430 17.60 -15.40 26.38
N MET A 431 17.02 -15.69 25.22
CA MET A 431 15.55 -15.78 25.06
C MET A 431 14.92 -16.94 25.88
N ARG A 432 15.66 -18.00 26.16
CA ARG A 432 15.19 -19.10 27.04
C ARG A 432 15.03 -18.66 28.50
N ASN A 433 15.83 -17.71 28.97
CA ASN A 433 15.78 -17.23 30.37
C ASN A 433 14.74 -16.13 30.60
N MET A 434 14.37 -15.33 29.59
CA MET A 434 13.32 -14.31 29.74
C MET A 434 11.90 -14.90 29.83
N ALA A 435 11.62 -16.00 29.13
CA ALA A 435 10.32 -16.67 29.26
C ALA A 435 10.16 -17.31 30.66
N GLY A 436 11.26 -17.73 31.32
CA GLY A 436 11.29 -18.21 32.70
C GLY A 436 11.09 -17.08 33.73
N ALA A 437 11.71 -15.93 33.52
CA ALA A 437 11.59 -14.75 34.40
C ALA A 437 10.21 -14.13 34.40
N MET A 438 9.53 -14.05 33.25
CA MET A 438 8.13 -13.57 33.14
C MET A 438 7.12 -14.56 33.78
N ARG A 439 7.39 -15.86 33.81
CA ARG A 439 6.56 -16.83 34.56
C ARG A 439 6.76 -16.73 36.06
N GLY A 440 7.94 -16.36 36.55
CA GLY A 440 8.25 -16.19 37.96
C GLY A 440 7.59 -14.99 38.65
N MET A 441 7.25 -13.91 37.89
CA MET A 441 6.59 -12.71 38.42
C MET A 441 5.07 -12.83 38.61
N ARG A 442 4.44 -13.91 38.11
CA ARG A 442 2.98 -14.14 38.29
C ARG A 442 2.63 -15.00 39.53
N GLY A 443 3.60 -15.39 40.33
CA GLY A 443 3.42 -16.32 41.44
C GLY A 443 3.87 -15.80 42.81
N ALA A 444 3.56 -14.54 43.18
CA ALA A 444 3.72 -14.14 44.59
C ALA A 444 2.36 -14.17 45.29
N PRO A 445 2.18 -14.98 46.35
CA PRO A 445 0.92 -15.02 47.09
C PRO A 445 0.82 -13.77 47.97
N ARG A 446 -0.34 -13.12 47.91
CA ARG A 446 -0.74 -12.10 48.91
C ARG A 446 -0.80 -12.80 50.27
N ARG A 447 0.13 -12.45 51.15
CA ARG A 447 -0.01 -12.72 52.60
C ARG A 447 -0.84 -11.60 53.22
N ARG A 448 -1.73 -12.05 54.06
CA ARG A 448 -2.73 -11.46 54.97
C ARG A 448 -2.53 -9.99 55.38
#